data_1788158041a6daae079d0dbf11146eb1
#
_entry.id   1788158041a6daae079d0dbf11146eb1
#
_cell.length_a   1.000
_cell.length_b   1.000
_cell.length_c   1.000
_cell.angle_alpha   90.00
_cell.angle_beta   90.00
_cell.angle_gamma   90.00
#
_symmetry.space_group_name_H-M   'P 1'
#
loop_
_entity.id
_entity.type
_entity.pdbx_description
1 polymer ?
#
loop_
_entity_poly.entity_id
_entity_poly.type
_entity_poly.pdbx_seq_one_letter_code
_entity_poly.pdbx_strand_id
1 'polypeptide(L)'
;MKNSKAFYRSTLATAIVMALSAPAFAADNAVSTTPVTLDKDKTTLEQDVVISGTTQITAATINAKDKDLNVTLGGHDITATSTVDQGFVEGVKVSGDKNVVINATGSTITAQGEGTYVRTAMVIDSTGDVVVNGGNFVAKNEKSSATGISLEATTGNNLTLNGTTINAQGNKSSSNGSTAIFAQKGSVLNGFNGDATDNITLAGSNIINGGIETIVIAKENKGTHTVNLNIKDGSIIGAANNKQTIYASASAQGAGSATQNLNLSVADSTIYSDVLALSESENSAGTTTNVNMNVARSYWEGNAYTLNSGDKAGSDLDINLSDSSVWK
;
A
#
# COMPACT_ATOMS: atom_id res chain seq x y z
N MET A 1 40.02 37.29 29.24
CA MET A 1 40.15 36.54 27.97
C MET A 1 39.18 35.39 28.01
N LYS A 2 38.06 35.50 27.29
CA LYS A 2 37.04 34.46 27.17
C LYS A 2 37.11 33.90 25.73
N ASN A 3 37.54 32.68 25.58
CA ASN A 3 37.49 31.97 24.31
C ASN A 3 36.12 31.31 24.15
N SER A 4 35.27 31.90 23.33
CA SER A 4 34.05 31.26 22.84
C SER A 4 34.37 30.42 21.62
N LYS A 5 34.32 29.09 21.77
CA LYS A 5 34.34 28.16 20.64
C LYS A 5 32.95 28.13 20.02
N ALA A 6 32.77 28.72 18.88
CA ALA A 6 31.59 28.59 18.07
C ALA A 6 31.54 27.15 17.47
N PHE A 7 30.54 26.39 17.88
CA PHE A 7 30.20 25.11 17.22
C PHE A 7 29.47 25.44 15.93
N TYR A 8 30.14 25.23 14.79
CA TYR A 8 29.47 25.20 13.49
C TYR A 8 28.65 23.91 13.42
N ARG A 9 27.32 24.02 13.49
CA ARG A 9 26.43 22.97 13.05
C ARG A 9 26.44 22.97 11.53
N SER A 10 27.10 21.99 10.92
CA SER A 10 26.92 21.70 9.52
C SER A 10 25.57 21.03 9.33
N THR A 11 24.60 21.81 8.87
CA THR A 11 23.37 21.27 8.28
C THR A 11 23.77 20.59 6.97
N LEU A 12 23.91 19.28 7.02
CA LEU A 12 24.00 18.48 5.81
C LEU A 12 22.60 18.44 5.20
N ALA A 13 22.26 19.43 4.38
CA ALA A 13 21.12 19.36 3.50
C ALA A 13 21.47 18.34 2.43
N THR A 14 21.03 17.11 2.61
CA THR A 14 21.07 16.10 1.56
C THR A 14 20.01 16.51 0.52
N ALA A 15 20.42 17.35 -0.43
CA ALA A 15 19.69 17.54 -1.65
C ALA A 15 19.78 16.22 -2.42
N ILE A 16 18.73 15.43 -2.39
CA ILE A 16 18.55 14.35 -3.37
C ILE A 16 18.31 15.07 -4.70
N VAL A 17 19.39 15.30 -5.42
CA VAL A 17 19.33 15.62 -6.85
C VAL A 17 18.86 14.32 -7.50
N MET A 18 17.57 14.21 -7.78
CA MET A 18 17.09 13.28 -8.78
C MET A 18 17.71 13.75 -10.10
N ALA A 19 18.81 13.12 -10.48
CA ALA A 19 19.29 13.19 -11.83
C ALA A 19 18.21 12.58 -12.71
N LEU A 20 17.37 13.43 -13.29
CA LEU A 20 16.60 13.10 -14.49
C LEU A 20 17.66 12.88 -15.59
N SER A 21 18.22 11.68 -15.66
CA SER A 21 18.78 11.20 -16.89
C SER A 21 17.57 10.94 -17.81
N ALA A 22 17.20 11.97 -18.58
CA ALA A 22 16.34 11.76 -19.71
C ALA A 22 17.02 10.71 -20.60
N PRO A 23 16.43 9.54 -20.84
CA PRO A 23 16.93 8.69 -21.89
C PRO A 23 16.67 9.43 -23.20
N ALA A 24 17.75 9.86 -23.83
CA ALA A 24 17.71 10.31 -25.22
C ALA A 24 17.46 9.07 -26.09
N PHE A 25 16.21 8.75 -26.32
CA PHE A 25 15.74 7.99 -27.47
C PHE A 25 14.23 8.30 -27.63
N ALA A 26 13.93 9.31 -28.45
CA ALA A 26 12.63 9.36 -29.09
C ALA A 26 12.63 8.29 -30.21
N ALA A 27 12.46 7.03 -29.82
CA ALA A 27 11.77 6.09 -30.67
C ALA A 27 10.28 6.44 -30.55
N ASP A 28 9.54 6.44 -31.67
CA ASP A 28 8.08 6.47 -31.66
C ASP A 28 7.62 5.34 -30.72
N ASN A 29 7.38 5.65 -29.46
CA ASN A 29 6.89 4.67 -28.51
C ASN A 29 5.45 4.37 -28.93
N ALA A 30 5.25 3.22 -29.52
CA ALA A 30 3.92 2.71 -29.79
C ALA A 30 3.16 2.70 -28.45
N VAL A 31 1.94 3.25 -28.41
CA VAL A 31 1.10 3.29 -27.24
C VAL A 31 -0.14 2.44 -27.47
N SER A 32 -0.39 1.47 -26.58
CA SER A 32 -1.64 0.73 -26.61
C SER A 32 -2.75 1.57 -25.99
N THR A 33 -3.83 1.76 -26.72
CA THR A 33 -5.08 2.37 -26.24
C THR A 33 -6.15 1.34 -25.90
N THR A 34 -5.79 0.06 -25.89
CA THR A 34 -6.66 -1.05 -25.46
C THR A 34 -6.06 -1.74 -24.26
N PRO A 35 -6.88 -2.22 -23.29
CA PRO A 35 -6.39 -2.97 -22.15
C PRO A 35 -5.54 -4.17 -22.56
N VAL A 36 -4.47 -4.42 -21.80
CA VAL A 36 -3.53 -5.51 -22.07
C VAL A 36 -3.71 -6.63 -21.05
N THR A 37 -3.69 -7.87 -21.53
CA THR A 37 -3.60 -9.05 -20.66
C THR A 37 -2.21 -9.66 -20.76
N LEU A 38 -1.57 -9.85 -19.61
CA LEU A 38 -0.33 -10.59 -19.44
C LEU A 38 -0.67 -11.91 -18.75
N ASP A 39 -0.32 -13.02 -19.41
CA ASP A 39 -0.66 -14.37 -18.96
C ASP A 39 0.42 -15.38 -19.37
N LYS A 40 0.07 -16.67 -19.41
CA LYS A 40 0.99 -17.74 -19.81
C LYS A 40 1.57 -17.59 -21.23
N ASP A 41 0.87 -16.89 -22.12
CA ASP A 41 1.25 -16.75 -23.51
C ASP A 41 1.97 -15.43 -23.81
N LYS A 42 1.71 -14.40 -22.99
CA LYS A 42 2.34 -13.09 -23.07
C LYS A 42 2.78 -12.59 -21.68
N THR A 43 4.06 -12.61 -21.41
CA THR A 43 4.64 -12.18 -20.11
C THR A 43 5.44 -10.88 -20.19
N THR A 44 5.56 -10.25 -21.36
CA THR A 44 6.32 -9.01 -21.55
C THR A 44 5.42 -7.92 -22.09
N LEU A 45 5.50 -6.73 -21.48
CA LEU A 45 4.93 -5.53 -22.02
C LEU A 45 5.91 -4.94 -23.05
N GLU A 46 5.42 -4.66 -24.25
CA GLU A 46 6.25 -4.24 -25.40
C GLU A 46 6.10 -2.75 -25.72
N GLN A 47 5.13 -2.08 -25.07
CA GLN A 47 4.80 -0.69 -25.32
C GLN A 47 4.06 -0.10 -24.13
N ASP A 48 4.00 1.21 -24.04
CA ASP A 48 3.19 1.90 -23.05
C ASP A 48 1.70 1.59 -23.23
N VAL A 49 0.96 1.61 -22.12
CA VAL A 49 -0.50 1.38 -22.12
C VAL A 49 -1.18 2.61 -21.55
N VAL A 50 -2.04 3.25 -22.34
CA VAL A 50 -2.80 4.42 -21.89
C VAL A 50 -4.28 4.18 -22.16
N ILE A 51 -5.05 3.96 -21.11
CA ILE A 51 -6.49 3.71 -21.19
C ILE A 51 -7.23 4.87 -20.56
N SER A 52 -8.17 5.43 -21.30
CA SER A 52 -9.10 6.45 -20.82
C SER A 52 -10.54 6.03 -21.09
N GLY A 53 -11.45 6.29 -20.14
CA GLY A 53 -12.82 5.87 -20.31
C GLY A 53 -13.80 6.48 -19.31
N THR A 54 -15.06 6.10 -19.48
CA THR A 54 -16.20 6.59 -18.71
C THR A 54 -16.86 5.55 -17.81
N THR A 55 -16.25 4.35 -17.70
CA THR A 55 -16.75 3.24 -16.89
C THR A 55 -15.62 2.69 -16.01
N GLN A 56 -15.80 1.51 -15.45
CA GLN A 56 -14.72 0.80 -14.79
C GLN A 56 -13.56 0.55 -15.77
N ILE A 57 -12.34 0.91 -15.37
CA ILE A 57 -11.14 0.81 -16.19
C ILE A 57 -10.11 -0.02 -15.46
N THR A 58 -9.59 -1.05 -16.13
CA THR A 58 -8.37 -1.76 -15.76
C THR A 58 -7.44 -1.72 -16.96
N ALA A 59 -6.30 -1.01 -16.86
CA ALA A 59 -5.42 -0.82 -18.01
C ALA A 59 -4.63 -2.09 -18.36
N ALA A 60 -4.17 -2.83 -17.36
CA ALA A 60 -3.51 -4.11 -17.59
C ALA A 60 -3.98 -5.17 -16.58
N THR A 61 -4.12 -6.41 -17.03
CA THR A 61 -4.43 -7.56 -16.18
C THR A 61 -3.30 -8.58 -16.26
N ILE A 62 -2.82 -9.04 -15.11
CA ILE A 62 -1.89 -10.16 -14.98
C ILE A 62 -2.70 -11.36 -14.48
N ASN A 63 -2.83 -12.39 -15.32
CA ASN A 63 -3.69 -13.53 -15.03
C ASN A 63 -2.88 -14.81 -14.81
N ALA A 64 -2.66 -15.17 -13.56
CA ALA A 64 -1.86 -16.31 -13.12
C ALA A 64 -2.73 -17.50 -12.69
N LYS A 65 -3.64 -17.98 -13.55
CA LYS A 65 -4.51 -19.14 -13.25
C LYS A 65 -3.85 -20.47 -13.61
N ASP A 66 -3.10 -20.51 -14.70
CA ASP A 66 -2.63 -21.77 -15.27
C ASP A 66 -1.23 -22.17 -14.80
N LYS A 67 -0.35 -21.18 -14.59
CA LYS A 67 1.03 -21.38 -14.16
C LYS A 67 1.60 -20.15 -13.47
N ASP A 68 2.75 -20.34 -12.81
CA ASP A 68 3.56 -19.24 -12.28
C ASP A 68 4.01 -18.32 -13.42
N LEU A 69 3.99 -17.02 -13.20
CA LEU A 69 4.33 -16.01 -14.18
C LEU A 69 5.56 -15.20 -13.75
N ASN A 70 6.41 -14.92 -14.71
CA ASN A 70 7.47 -13.92 -14.58
C ASN A 70 7.20 -12.82 -15.62
N VAL A 71 6.61 -11.71 -15.15
CA VAL A 71 6.16 -10.59 -15.98
C VAL A 71 7.23 -9.52 -16.01
N THR A 72 7.53 -9.00 -17.20
CA THR A 72 8.46 -7.89 -17.39
C THR A 72 7.73 -6.70 -18.00
N LEU A 73 7.77 -5.55 -17.34
CA LEU A 73 7.20 -4.31 -17.87
C LEU A 73 8.18 -3.55 -18.77
N GLY A 74 9.47 -3.84 -18.68
CA GLY A 74 10.48 -3.36 -19.64
C GLY A 74 10.73 -1.85 -19.65
N GLY A 75 10.36 -1.14 -18.58
CA GLY A 75 10.42 0.33 -18.51
C GLY A 75 9.21 1.02 -19.14
N HIS A 76 8.23 0.27 -19.64
CA HIS A 76 6.99 0.81 -20.19
C HIS A 76 6.03 1.25 -19.09
N ASP A 77 5.32 2.35 -19.33
CA ASP A 77 4.36 2.92 -18.41
C ASP A 77 2.94 2.39 -18.67
N ILE A 78 2.17 2.28 -17.58
CA ILE A 78 0.77 1.88 -17.61
C ILE A 78 -0.06 3.00 -16.97
N THR A 79 -0.97 3.60 -17.73
CA THR A 79 -1.83 4.68 -17.25
C THR A 79 -3.31 4.36 -17.47
N ALA A 80 -4.08 4.38 -16.39
CA ALA A 80 -5.53 4.33 -16.40
C ALA A 80 -6.11 5.67 -15.96
N THR A 81 -7.01 6.25 -16.73
CA THR A 81 -7.62 7.55 -16.45
C THR A 81 -9.14 7.49 -16.63
N SER A 82 -9.88 7.88 -15.59
CA SER A 82 -11.33 8.11 -15.71
C SER A 82 -11.63 9.59 -15.92
N THR A 83 -12.53 9.88 -16.85
CA THR A 83 -13.03 11.22 -17.14
C THR A 83 -14.38 11.52 -16.51
N VAL A 84 -14.93 10.59 -15.72
CA VAL A 84 -16.24 10.69 -15.08
C VAL A 84 -16.21 10.37 -13.59
N ASP A 85 -17.25 10.83 -12.88
CA ASP A 85 -17.39 10.65 -11.44
C ASP A 85 -17.53 9.19 -11.01
N GLN A 86 -18.05 8.30 -11.85
CA GLN A 86 -18.38 6.92 -11.49
C GLN A 86 -17.46 5.90 -12.18
N GLY A 87 -17.10 4.85 -11.45
CA GLY A 87 -16.31 3.74 -11.92
C GLY A 87 -14.92 3.64 -11.24
N PHE A 88 -14.53 2.41 -10.94
CA PHE A 88 -13.21 2.12 -10.42
C PHE A 88 -12.15 2.32 -11.51
N VAL A 89 -10.99 2.80 -11.13
CA VAL A 89 -9.84 2.92 -12.04
C VAL A 89 -8.67 2.16 -11.45
N GLU A 90 -8.21 1.18 -12.17
CA GLU A 90 -7.11 0.30 -11.81
C GLU A 90 -6.01 0.40 -12.87
N GLY A 91 -4.79 0.65 -12.46
CA GLY A 91 -3.63 0.59 -13.35
C GLY A 91 -3.36 -0.85 -13.76
N VAL A 92 -3.04 -1.69 -12.78
CA VAL A 92 -2.78 -3.14 -12.97
C VAL A 92 -3.65 -3.95 -12.01
N LYS A 93 -4.26 -5.04 -12.52
CA LYS A 93 -4.91 -6.06 -11.69
C LYS A 93 -4.17 -7.38 -11.82
N VAL A 94 -3.74 -7.94 -10.68
CA VAL A 94 -3.15 -9.29 -10.57
C VAL A 94 -4.22 -10.24 -10.08
N SER A 95 -4.44 -11.36 -10.76
CA SER A 95 -5.45 -12.36 -10.42
C SER A 95 -4.96 -13.78 -10.63
N GLY A 96 -5.56 -14.73 -9.90
CA GLY A 96 -5.26 -16.15 -10.00
C GLY A 96 -4.76 -16.75 -8.69
N ASP A 97 -4.26 -17.98 -8.76
CA ASP A 97 -3.80 -18.75 -7.61
C ASP A 97 -2.33 -19.20 -7.72
N LYS A 98 -1.65 -18.82 -8.80
CA LYS A 98 -0.24 -19.12 -9.02
C LYS A 98 0.65 -17.94 -8.68
N ASN A 99 1.94 -18.20 -8.51
CA ASN A 99 2.91 -17.18 -8.15
C ASN A 99 3.19 -16.23 -9.31
N VAL A 100 3.41 -14.95 -8.96
CA VAL A 100 3.70 -13.90 -9.94
C VAL A 100 4.94 -13.12 -9.49
N VAL A 101 5.91 -13.02 -10.38
CA VAL A 101 7.03 -12.07 -10.23
C VAL A 101 6.85 -10.98 -11.27
N ILE A 102 6.80 -9.72 -10.84
CA ILE A 102 6.65 -8.54 -11.70
C ILE A 102 7.95 -7.73 -11.65
N ASN A 103 8.66 -7.67 -12.77
CA ASN A 103 9.82 -6.82 -12.94
C ASN A 103 9.35 -5.46 -13.50
N ALA A 104 9.17 -4.50 -12.62
CA ALA A 104 8.63 -3.16 -12.92
C ALA A 104 9.69 -2.06 -12.90
N THR A 105 10.97 -2.42 -12.82
CA THR A 105 12.06 -1.44 -12.78
C THR A 105 12.00 -0.49 -13.98
N GLY A 106 12.01 0.82 -13.72
CA GLY A 106 11.90 1.86 -14.73
C GLY A 106 10.48 2.16 -15.21
N SER A 107 9.47 1.39 -14.77
CA SER A 107 8.07 1.57 -15.16
C SER A 107 7.30 2.40 -14.12
N THR A 108 6.33 3.17 -14.60
CA THR A 108 5.33 3.86 -13.76
C THR A 108 3.95 3.30 -14.03
N ILE A 109 3.25 2.90 -12.98
CA ILE A 109 1.85 2.46 -13.04
C ILE A 109 0.99 3.55 -12.40
N THR A 110 0.13 4.17 -13.20
CA THR A 110 -0.72 5.30 -12.77
C THR A 110 -2.19 4.96 -12.88
N ALA A 111 -2.95 5.22 -11.80
CA ALA A 111 -4.40 5.27 -11.82
C ALA A 111 -4.84 6.66 -11.38
N GLN A 112 -5.61 7.38 -12.22
CA GLN A 112 -5.96 8.76 -11.93
C GLN A 112 -7.35 9.15 -12.42
N GLY A 113 -7.85 10.28 -11.91
CA GLY A 113 -9.09 10.88 -12.33
C GLY A 113 -9.79 11.64 -11.21
N GLU A 114 -10.88 12.31 -11.58
CA GLU A 114 -11.71 13.09 -10.67
C GLU A 114 -13.04 12.36 -10.45
N GLY A 115 -13.14 11.50 -9.45
CA GLY A 115 -14.37 10.76 -9.22
C GLY A 115 -14.60 10.39 -7.77
N THR A 116 -15.84 10.00 -7.46
CA THR A 116 -16.24 9.58 -6.11
C THR A 116 -15.76 8.17 -5.75
N TYR A 117 -15.29 7.39 -6.73
CA TYR A 117 -14.77 6.05 -6.52
C TYR A 117 -13.24 6.05 -6.43
N VAL A 118 -12.70 5.02 -5.78
CA VAL A 118 -11.26 4.85 -5.54
C VAL A 118 -10.47 4.72 -6.85
N ARG A 119 -9.27 5.30 -6.87
CA ARG A 119 -8.25 5.11 -7.91
C ARG A 119 -7.13 4.27 -7.33
N THR A 120 -6.88 3.10 -7.91
CA THR A 120 -5.92 2.12 -7.39
C THR A 120 -4.84 1.82 -8.42
N ALA A 121 -3.57 2.09 -8.11
CA ALA A 121 -2.50 1.82 -9.05
C ALA A 121 -2.33 0.32 -9.30
N MET A 122 -2.37 -0.52 -8.25
CA MET A 122 -2.35 -1.97 -8.39
C MET A 122 -3.37 -2.65 -7.46
N VAL A 123 -4.15 -3.56 -8.02
CA VAL A 123 -5.04 -4.46 -7.28
C VAL A 123 -4.45 -5.86 -7.28
N ILE A 124 -4.34 -6.48 -6.12
CA ILE A 124 -3.90 -7.87 -5.96
C ILE A 124 -5.06 -8.71 -5.45
N ASP A 125 -5.69 -9.42 -6.39
CA ASP A 125 -6.77 -10.39 -6.18
C ASP A 125 -6.24 -11.79 -6.48
N SER A 126 -5.12 -12.14 -5.82
CA SER A 126 -4.39 -13.39 -6.03
C SER A 126 -4.09 -14.05 -4.70
N THR A 127 -4.26 -15.36 -4.62
CA THR A 127 -3.87 -16.18 -3.47
C THR A 127 -2.46 -16.78 -3.59
N GLY A 128 -1.84 -16.68 -4.76
CA GLY A 128 -0.42 -17.00 -4.96
C GLY A 128 0.51 -15.92 -4.43
N ASP A 129 1.80 -16.22 -4.36
CA ASP A 129 2.81 -15.24 -3.97
C ASP A 129 3.01 -14.20 -5.08
N VAL A 130 2.94 -12.92 -4.73
CA VAL A 130 3.18 -11.81 -5.67
C VAL A 130 4.44 -11.06 -5.24
N VAL A 131 5.45 -11.05 -6.10
CA VAL A 131 6.70 -10.33 -5.88
C VAL A 131 6.81 -9.21 -6.91
N VAL A 132 7.02 -7.98 -6.46
CA VAL A 132 7.21 -6.80 -7.32
C VAL A 132 8.62 -6.26 -7.12
N ASN A 133 9.38 -6.20 -8.20
CA ASN A 133 10.75 -5.68 -8.22
C ASN A 133 10.77 -4.30 -8.89
N GLY A 134 11.10 -3.27 -8.13
CA GLY A 134 11.14 -1.88 -8.61
C GLY A 134 9.76 -1.32 -8.93
N GLY A 135 9.76 -0.26 -9.74
CA GLY A 135 8.55 0.42 -10.22
C GLY A 135 8.06 1.55 -9.32
N ASN A 136 7.26 2.42 -9.95
CA ASN A 136 6.63 3.55 -9.30
C ASN A 136 5.11 3.42 -9.44
N PHE A 137 4.39 3.30 -8.33
CA PHE A 137 2.93 3.13 -8.28
C PHE A 137 2.29 4.44 -7.83
N VAL A 138 1.52 5.06 -8.71
CA VAL A 138 0.92 6.38 -8.50
C VAL A 138 -0.59 6.28 -8.59
N ALA A 139 -1.27 6.64 -7.50
CA ALA A 139 -2.72 6.78 -7.50
C ALA A 139 -3.10 8.23 -7.21
N LYS A 140 -3.99 8.83 -8.03
CA LYS A 140 -4.44 10.21 -7.87
C LYS A 140 -5.94 10.33 -8.01
N ASN A 141 -6.58 10.97 -7.03
CA ASN A 141 -8.01 11.28 -7.06
C ASN A 141 -8.29 12.62 -6.36
N GLU A 142 -8.69 13.62 -7.10
CA GLU A 142 -8.93 14.96 -6.53
C GLU A 142 -10.21 15.05 -5.72
N LYS A 143 -11.17 14.15 -5.95
CA LYS A 143 -12.50 14.20 -5.29
C LYS A 143 -12.69 13.15 -4.20
N SER A 144 -11.94 12.06 -4.21
CA SER A 144 -12.13 10.94 -3.29
C SER A 144 -10.80 10.25 -2.95
N SER A 145 -10.86 8.98 -2.58
CA SER A 145 -9.73 8.17 -2.15
C SER A 145 -8.82 7.76 -3.29
N ALA A 146 -7.53 7.65 -3.00
CA ALA A 146 -6.53 7.06 -3.87
C ALA A 146 -5.78 5.97 -3.11
N THR A 147 -5.58 4.82 -3.74
CA THR A 147 -4.88 3.67 -3.16
C THR A 147 -3.71 3.25 -4.04
N GLY A 148 -2.52 3.16 -3.47
CA GLY A 148 -1.37 2.68 -4.20
C GLY A 148 -1.51 1.21 -4.57
N ILE A 149 -1.56 0.34 -3.57
CA ILE A 149 -1.78 -1.11 -3.74
C ILE A 149 -2.93 -1.57 -2.84
N SER A 150 -3.90 -2.30 -3.41
CA SER A 150 -5.02 -2.92 -2.69
C SER A 150 -4.89 -4.45 -2.69
N LEU A 151 -5.06 -5.08 -1.52
CA LEU A 151 -5.03 -6.53 -1.33
C LEU A 151 -6.46 -7.06 -1.17
N GLU A 152 -6.99 -7.74 -2.18
CA GLU A 152 -8.42 -8.05 -2.29
C GLU A 152 -8.77 -9.54 -2.18
N ALA A 153 -7.79 -10.47 -2.26
CA ALA A 153 -8.10 -11.89 -2.11
C ALA A 153 -8.72 -12.18 -0.73
N THR A 154 -9.85 -12.86 -0.71
CA THR A 154 -10.67 -13.07 0.49
C THR A 154 -9.96 -13.87 1.58
N THR A 155 -9.18 -14.87 1.22
CA THR A 155 -8.43 -15.72 2.17
C THR A 155 -7.10 -15.13 2.61
N GLY A 156 -6.63 -14.08 1.93
CA GLY A 156 -5.38 -13.38 2.16
C GLY A 156 -4.46 -13.36 0.95
N ASN A 157 -3.46 -12.51 1.04
CA ASN A 157 -2.47 -12.26 -0.02
C ASN A 157 -1.05 -12.46 0.55
N ASN A 158 -0.13 -12.87 -0.32
CA ASN A 158 1.30 -12.85 -0.04
C ASN A 158 1.97 -11.83 -0.98
N LEU A 159 2.40 -10.69 -0.45
CA LEU A 159 3.02 -9.61 -1.23
C LEU A 159 4.44 -9.34 -0.77
N THR A 160 5.37 -9.30 -1.71
CA THR A 160 6.73 -8.80 -1.49
C THR A 160 7.03 -7.64 -2.44
N LEU A 161 7.44 -6.50 -1.89
CA LEU A 161 7.90 -5.33 -2.63
C LEU A 161 9.40 -5.15 -2.42
N ASN A 162 10.15 -5.07 -3.50
CA ASN A 162 11.60 -4.89 -3.50
C ASN A 162 11.98 -3.59 -4.22
N GLY A 163 12.40 -2.55 -3.49
CA GLY A 163 12.82 -1.28 -4.07
C GLY A 163 11.72 -0.54 -4.82
N THR A 164 10.49 -0.61 -4.34
CA THR A 164 9.29 -0.06 -4.97
C THR A 164 8.96 1.32 -4.38
N THR A 165 8.52 2.25 -5.22
CA THR A 165 7.96 3.54 -4.78
C THR A 165 6.44 3.51 -4.91
N ILE A 166 5.73 3.90 -3.84
CA ILE A 166 4.27 4.07 -3.85
C ILE A 166 3.94 5.50 -3.43
N ASN A 167 3.08 6.15 -4.22
CA ASN A 167 2.60 7.49 -3.93
C ASN A 167 1.09 7.59 -4.21
N ALA A 168 0.29 7.68 -3.15
CA ALA A 168 -1.14 7.86 -3.23
C ALA A 168 -1.53 9.29 -2.84
N GLN A 169 -2.32 9.96 -3.68
CA GLN A 169 -2.77 11.33 -3.51
C GLN A 169 -4.29 11.41 -3.73
N GLY A 170 -5.06 11.42 -2.66
CA GLY A 170 -6.50 11.57 -2.66
C GLY A 170 -6.94 12.88 -2.03
N ASN A 171 -8.24 13.12 -2.01
CA ASN A 171 -8.81 14.27 -1.34
C ASN A 171 -8.70 14.11 0.18
N LYS A 172 -8.05 15.08 0.82
CA LYS A 172 -7.83 15.10 2.29
C LYS A 172 -9.12 15.19 3.13
N SER A 173 -10.23 15.58 2.52
CA SER A 173 -11.53 15.68 3.20
C SER A 173 -12.40 14.43 3.08
N SER A 174 -11.99 13.42 2.32
CA SER A 174 -12.73 12.16 2.24
C SER A 174 -12.41 11.28 3.46
N SER A 175 -13.44 10.62 3.99
CA SER A 175 -13.33 9.71 5.15
C SER A 175 -12.39 8.51 4.92
N ASN A 176 -12.04 8.24 3.68
CA ASN A 176 -11.18 7.12 3.28
C ASN A 176 -9.89 7.59 2.60
N GLY A 177 -9.39 8.72 2.94
CA GLY A 177 -8.08 9.28 2.63
C GLY A 177 -7.30 8.80 1.41
N SER A 178 -6.02 9.04 1.44
CA SER A 178 -5.07 8.46 0.49
C SER A 178 -4.24 7.42 1.22
N THR A 179 -4.24 6.19 0.73
CA THR A 179 -3.56 5.05 1.37
C THR A 179 -2.54 4.44 0.43
N ALA A 180 -1.30 4.24 0.88
CA ALA A 180 -0.32 3.57 0.02
C ALA A 180 -0.59 2.07 -0.10
N ILE A 181 -0.81 1.35 1.00
CA ILE A 181 -1.15 -0.07 0.99
C ILE A 181 -2.44 -0.29 1.78
N PHE A 182 -3.42 -0.92 1.16
CA PHE A 182 -4.73 -1.17 1.72
C PHE A 182 -5.04 -2.67 1.74
N ALA A 183 -5.32 -3.21 2.93
CA ALA A 183 -5.67 -4.61 3.15
C ALA A 183 -6.92 -4.70 4.02
N GLN A 184 -8.10 -4.75 3.40
CA GLN A 184 -9.37 -4.85 4.10
C GLN A 184 -10.04 -6.19 3.82
N LYS A 185 -10.53 -6.85 4.86
CA LYS A 185 -11.30 -8.09 4.74
C LYS A 185 -12.69 -7.92 5.34
N GLY A 186 -13.69 -8.35 4.59
CA GLY A 186 -15.08 -8.41 5.07
C GLY A 186 -15.86 -7.12 4.95
N SER A 187 -15.66 -6.32 3.90
CA SER A 187 -16.47 -5.12 3.69
C SER A 187 -17.96 -5.46 3.51
N VAL A 188 -18.82 -4.49 3.81
CA VAL A 188 -20.27 -4.60 3.59
C VAL A 188 -20.60 -4.98 2.13
N LEU A 189 -19.73 -4.60 1.20
CA LEU A 189 -19.91 -4.84 -0.23
C LEU A 189 -19.57 -6.28 -0.66
N ASN A 190 -18.59 -6.92 -0.03
CA ASN A 190 -18.18 -8.29 -0.39
C ASN A 190 -18.63 -9.36 0.61
N GLY A 191 -19.23 -8.97 1.74
CA GLY A 191 -19.92 -9.89 2.68
C GLY A 191 -19.06 -10.99 3.28
N PHE A 192 -17.73 -10.92 3.15
CA PHE A 192 -16.83 -11.98 3.62
C PHE A 192 -16.81 -12.07 5.15
N ASN A 193 -17.30 -13.19 5.67
CA ASN A 193 -17.37 -13.52 7.10
C ASN A 193 -16.43 -14.70 7.40
N GLY A 194 -15.13 -14.49 7.36
CA GLY A 194 -14.18 -15.57 7.59
C GLY A 194 -12.83 -15.05 8.06
N ASP A 195 -11.93 -15.99 8.26
CA ASP A 195 -10.55 -15.70 8.65
C ASP A 195 -9.69 -15.50 7.41
N ALA A 196 -8.78 -14.54 7.47
CA ALA A 196 -7.82 -14.26 6.41
C ALA A 196 -6.45 -13.94 6.98
N THR A 197 -5.39 -14.22 6.22
CA THR A 197 -4.03 -13.85 6.57
C THR A 197 -3.34 -13.22 5.39
N ASP A 198 -2.91 -11.96 5.53
CA ASP A 198 -2.05 -11.28 4.58
C ASP A 198 -0.60 -11.29 5.10
N ASN A 199 0.35 -11.64 4.22
CA ASN A 199 1.77 -11.53 4.49
C ASN A 199 2.35 -10.46 3.56
N ILE A 200 2.89 -9.38 4.13
CA ILE A 200 3.42 -8.25 3.39
C ILE A 200 4.88 -8.06 3.77
N THR A 201 5.77 -8.12 2.80
CA THR A 201 7.19 -7.84 2.98
C THR A 201 7.61 -6.64 2.14
N LEU A 202 8.17 -5.63 2.79
CA LEU A 202 8.78 -4.46 2.17
C LEU A 202 10.30 -4.58 2.35
N ALA A 203 11.01 -4.91 1.30
CA ALA A 203 12.46 -5.12 1.31
C ALA A 203 13.14 -4.25 0.25
N GLY A 204 14.42 -3.92 0.45
CA GLY A 204 15.22 -3.25 -0.57
C GLY A 204 14.82 -1.81 -0.86
N SER A 205 14.92 -0.91 0.11
CA SER A 205 14.79 0.54 -0.07
C SER A 205 13.45 1.00 -0.69
N ASN A 206 12.33 0.45 -0.23
CA ASN A 206 11.01 0.93 -0.64
C ASN A 206 10.75 2.35 -0.11
N ILE A 207 9.99 3.15 -0.87
CA ILE A 207 9.48 4.46 -0.45
C ILE A 207 7.95 4.40 -0.49
N ILE A 208 7.32 4.41 0.69
CA ILE A 208 5.88 4.20 0.84
C ILE A 208 5.23 5.48 1.38
N ASN A 209 4.45 6.15 0.55
CA ASN A 209 3.79 7.41 0.87
C ASN A 209 2.30 7.35 0.52
N GLY A 210 1.45 7.45 1.51
CA GLY A 210 -0.01 7.37 1.35
C GLY A 210 -0.74 8.71 1.36
N GLY A 211 -0.07 9.81 1.66
CA GLY A 211 -0.74 11.11 1.79
C GLY A 211 -1.43 11.32 3.14
N ILE A 212 -2.37 10.49 3.55
CA ILE A 212 -3.00 10.51 4.90
C ILE A 212 -2.61 9.27 5.68
N GLU A 213 -2.75 8.11 5.07
CA GLU A 213 -2.43 6.82 5.68
C GLU A 213 -1.36 6.12 4.86
N THR A 214 -0.34 5.62 5.52
CA THR A 214 0.68 4.82 4.83
C THR A 214 0.16 3.44 4.53
N ILE A 215 -0.35 2.78 5.56
CA ILE A 215 -0.84 1.40 5.49
C ILE A 215 -2.14 1.32 6.28
N VAL A 216 -3.18 0.81 5.66
CA VAL A 216 -4.49 0.53 6.29
C VAL A 216 -4.73 -0.96 6.27
N ILE A 217 -5.04 -1.49 7.42
CA ILE A 217 -5.37 -2.89 7.63
C ILE A 217 -6.69 -2.93 8.40
N ALA A 218 -7.70 -3.55 7.82
CA ALA A 218 -9.00 -3.55 8.43
C ALA A 218 -9.69 -4.91 8.37
N LYS A 219 -10.37 -5.27 9.46
CA LYS A 219 -11.33 -6.37 9.49
C LYS A 219 -12.71 -5.80 9.76
N GLU A 220 -13.58 -5.97 8.80
CA GLU A 220 -15.00 -5.69 8.96
C GLU A 220 -15.80 -7.00 9.05
N ASN A 221 -16.91 -6.94 9.76
CA ASN A 221 -17.77 -8.09 10.00
C ASN A 221 -17.08 -9.21 10.81
N LYS A 222 -17.62 -10.43 10.74
CA LYS A 222 -17.22 -11.58 11.56
C LYS A 222 -15.90 -12.20 11.09
N GLY A 223 -15.10 -12.69 12.04
CA GLY A 223 -13.87 -13.47 11.81
C GLY A 223 -12.60 -12.70 12.17
N THR A 224 -11.47 -13.29 11.85
CA THR A 224 -10.14 -12.77 12.18
C THR A 224 -9.38 -12.41 10.91
N HIS A 225 -8.79 -11.22 10.87
CA HIS A 225 -7.81 -10.86 9.86
C HIS A 225 -6.45 -10.68 10.53
N THR A 226 -5.48 -11.46 10.11
CA THR A 226 -4.10 -11.35 10.59
C THR A 226 -3.22 -10.80 9.48
N VAL A 227 -2.47 -9.75 9.77
CA VAL A 227 -1.48 -9.22 8.85
C VAL A 227 -0.08 -9.33 9.47
N ASN A 228 0.81 -10.01 8.77
CA ASN A 228 2.21 -10.06 9.08
C ASN A 228 2.93 -9.08 8.15
N LEU A 229 3.30 -7.91 8.69
CA LEU A 229 3.98 -6.85 7.97
C LEU A 229 5.46 -6.80 8.36
N ASN A 230 6.33 -7.10 7.40
CA ASN A 230 7.76 -7.10 7.59
C ASN A 230 8.41 -5.98 6.75
N ILE A 231 8.99 -4.99 7.42
CA ILE A 231 9.63 -3.81 6.82
C ILE A 231 11.14 -3.90 7.09
N LYS A 232 11.94 -3.91 6.03
CA LYS A 232 13.38 -4.12 6.19
C LYS A 232 14.22 -3.51 5.07
N ASP A 233 15.53 -3.56 5.25
CA ASP A 233 16.54 -3.30 4.22
C ASP A 233 16.47 -1.88 3.63
N GLY A 234 16.34 -0.85 4.48
CA GLY A 234 16.37 0.56 4.09
C GLY A 234 15.03 1.12 3.59
N SER A 235 13.90 0.45 3.86
CA SER A 235 12.58 0.96 3.51
C SER A 235 12.24 2.22 4.31
N ILE A 236 11.55 3.18 3.66
CA ILE A 236 11.07 4.42 4.26
C ILE A 236 9.54 4.44 4.18
N ILE A 237 8.89 4.50 5.33
CA ILE A 237 7.44 4.47 5.46
C ILE A 237 6.96 5.84 5.93
N GLY A 238 6.13 6.49 5.14
CA GLY A 238 5.65 7.85 5.42
C GLY A 238 6.64 8.93 4.97
N ALA A 239 6.37 10.17 5.38
CA ALA A 239 7.21 11.33 5.08
C ALA A 239 7.39 12.20 6.32
N ALA A 240 8.61 12.61 6.61
CA ALA A 240 9.00 13.37 7.81
C ALA A 240 8.18 14.66 8.05
N ASN A 241 7.67 15.28 7.00
CA ASN A 241 6.92 16.54 7.08
C ASN A 241 5.40 16.37 6.93
N ASN A 242 4.92 15.15 6.82
CA ASN A 242 3.51 14.86 6.63
C ASN A 242 3.12 13.71 7.56
N LYS A 243 2.37 14.01 8.63
CA LYS A 243 1.90 13.00 9.56
C LYS A 243 0.98 12.04 8.82
N GLN A 244 1.43 10.81 8.71
CA GLN A 244 0.68 9.69 8.14
C GLN A 244 0.46 8.63 9.22
N THR A 245 -0.40 7.65 8.95
CA THR A 245 -0.75 6.64 9.93
C THR A 245 -0.61 5.24 9.35
N ILE A 246 -0.01 4.31 10.11
CA ILE A 246 -0.22 2.89 9.98
C ILE A 246 -1.45 2.57 10.83
N TYR A 247 -2.53 2.19 10.17
CA TYR A 247 -3.85 2.06 10.77
C TYR A 247 -4.31 0.61 10.78
N ALA A 248 -4.55 0.06 11.96
CA ALA A 248 -5.15 -1.26 12.13
C ALA A 248 -6.52 -1.12 12.78
N SER A 249 -7.57 -1.71 12.19
CA SER A 249 -8.91 -1.59 12.74
C SER A 249 -9.73 -2.87 12.67
N ALA A 250 -10.57 -3.05 13.69
CA ALA A 250 -11.66 -4.01 13.69
C ALA A 250 -12.99 -3.28 13.83
N SER A 251 -13.94 -3.57 12.94
CA SER A 251 -15.31 -3.05 13.00
C SER A 251 -16.31 -4.17 12.77
N ALA A 252 -17.33 -4.27 13.61
CA ALA A 252 -18.37 -5.27 13.45
C ALA A 252 -19.75 -4.63 13.50
N GLN A 253 -20.50 -4.82 12.42
CA GLN A 253 -21.91 -4.44 12.30
C GLN A 253 -22.79 -5.69 12.42
N GLY A 254 -23.63 -5.78 13.46
CA GLY A 254 -24.53 -6.88 13.67
C GLY A 254 -24.02 -7.95 14.66
N ALA A 255 -24.53 -9.18 14.54
CA ALA A 255 -24.16 -10.28 15.43
C ALA A 255 -22.88 -10.98 14.97
N GLY A 256 -21.81 -10.84 15.71
CA GLY A 256 -20.55 -11.52 15.44
C GLY A 256 -19.38 -10.79 16.10
N SER A 257 -18.20 -11.38 16.02
CA SER A 257 -16.97 -10.75 16.53
C SER A 257 -15.99 -10.58 15.39
N ALA A 258 -15.38 -9.40 15.31
CA ALA A 258 -14.28 -9.07 14.40
C ALA A 258 -12.98 -8.94 15.16
N THR A 259 -11.93 -9.57 14.67
CA THR A 259 -10.58 -9.43 15.24
C THR A 259 -9.61 -9.02 14.15
N GLN A 260 -8.88 -7.94 14.38
CA GLN A 260 -7.75 -7.52 13.56
C GLN A 260 -6.46 -7.74 14.34
N ASN A 261 -5.54 -8.51 13.76
CA ASN A 261 -4.18 -8.64 14.29
C ASN A 261 -3.19 -8.03 13.31
N LEU A 262 -2.30 -7.17 13.78
CA LEU A 262 -1.14 -6.67 13.06
C LEU A 262 0.14 -7.09 13.79
N ASN A 263 0.92 -7.94 13.15
CA ASN A 263 2.29 -8.25 13.58
C ASN A 263 3.24 -7.43 12.71
N LEU A 264 3.76 -6.32 13.26
CA LEU A 264 4.65 -5.40 12.56
C LEU A 264 6.08 -5.64 13.00
N SER A 265 6.94 -6.05 12.07
CA SER A 265 8.38 -6.18 12.27
C SER A 265 9.11 -5.15 11.43
N VAL A 266 9.96 -4.35 12.05
CA VAL A 266 10.73 -3.29 11.39
C VAL A 266 12.21 -3.49 11.70
N ALA A 267 13.03 -3.63 10.66
CA ALA A 267 14.46 -3.78 10.80
C ALA A 267 15.21 -2.91 9.77
N ASP A 268 16.29 -2.26 10.20
CA ASP A 268 17.17 -1.48 9.33
C ASP A 268 16.41 -0.48 8.43
N SER A 269 15.38 0.18 8.97
CA SER A 269 14.42 0.98 8.21
C SER A 269 14.00 2.25 8.96
N THR A 270 13.26 3.14 8.28
CA THR A 270 12.76 4.38 8.86
C THR A 270 11.25 4.47 8.72
N ILE A 271 10.57 4.80 9.83
CA ILE A 271 9.11 5.04 9.85
C ILE A 271 8.85 6.49 10.27
N TYR A 272 8.10 7.23 9.45
CA TYR A 272 7.54 8.55 9.71
C TYR A 272 6.01 8.47 9.74
N SER A 273 5.48 7.66 10.64
CA SER A 273 4.04 7.42 10.74
C SER A 273 3.62 7.18 12.17
N ASP A 274 2.46 7.68 12.53
CA ASP A 274 1.77 7.26 13.74
C ASP A 274 1.31 5.80 13.59
N VAL A 275 1.14 5.08 14.69
CA VAL A 275 0.57 3.73 14.72
C VAL A 275 -0.72 3.77 15.53
N LEU A 276 -1.83 3.43 14.92
CA LEU A 276 -3.15 3.43 15.54
C LEU A 276 -3.79 2.05 15.51
N ALA A 277 -4.21 1.57 16.66
CA ALA A 277 -5.11 0.43 16.82
C ALA A 277 -6.52 0.93 17.19
N LEU A 278 -7.50 0.66 16.32
CA LEU A 278 -8.90 1.08 16.52
C LEU A 278 -9.83 -0.13 16.60
N SER A 279 -10.68 -0.17 17.59
CA SER A 279 -11.81 -1.12 17.65
C SER A 279 -13.13 -0.37 17.72
N GLU A 280 -14.06 -0.72 16.84
CA GLU A 280 -15.40 -0.15 16.79
C GLU A 280 -16.45 -1.27 16.94
N SER A 281 -17.21 -1.20 18.02
CA SER A 281 -18.28 -2.17 18.32
C SER A 281 -19.63 -1.50 18.19
N GLU A 282 -20.44 -1.97 17.26
CA GLU A 282 -21.85 -1.60 17.15
C GLU A 282 -22.74 -2.73 17.68
N ASN A 283 -23.77 -2.37 18.44
CA ASN A 283 -24.75 -3.29 19.01
C ASN A 283 -24.12 -4.30 20.00
N SER A 284 -24.24 -5.60 19.75
CA SER A 284 -23.72 -6.65 20.64
C SER A 284 -22.47 -7.36 20.12
N ALA A 285 -21.89 -6.88 19.03
CA ALA A 285 -20.70 -7.46 18.45
C ALA A 285 -19.44 -7.12 19.27
N GLY A 286 -18.57 -8.09 19.50
CA GLY A 286 -17.24 -7.87 20.07
C GLY A 286 -16.25 -7.50 18.99
N THR A 287 -15.42 -6.49 19.22
CA THR A 287 -14.32 -6.14 18.31
C THR A 287 -13.02 -6.08 19.06
N THR A 288 -11.96 -6.58 18.44
CA THR A 288 -10.62 -6.56 19.04
C THR A 288 -9.59 -6.21 17.98
N THR A 289 -8.73 -5.24 18.29
CA THR A 289 -7.57 -4.91 17.46
C THR A 289 -6.30 -5.08 18.27
N ASN A 290 -5.43 -5.97 17.84
CA ASN A 290 -4.15 -6.25 18.48
C ASN A 290 -3.02 -5.82 17.53
N VAL A 291 -2.14 -4.97 18.00
CA VAL A 291 -0.93 -4.55 17.28
C VAL A 291 0.30 -4.95 18.07
N ASN A 292 1.13 -5.83 17.50
CA ASN A 292 2.44 -6.19 18.04
C ASN A 292 3.52 -5.60 17.16
N MET A 293 4.25 -4.60 17.65
CA MET A 293 5.28 -3.89 16.91
C MET A 293 6.66 -4.18 17.47
N ASN A 294 7.54 -4.76 16.65
CA ASN A 294 8.94 -5.00 16.98
C ASN A 294 9.83 -4.15 16.08
N VAL A 295 10.66 -3.31 16.66
CA VAL A 295 11.55 -2.38 15.94
C VAL A 295 13.00 -2.67 16.33
N ALA A 296 13.82 -3.01 15.34
CA ALA A 296 15.23 -3.32 15.53
C ALA A 296 16.11 -2.49 14.57
N ARG A 297 17.19 -1.89 15.08
CA ARG A 297 18.16 -1.08 14.30
C ARG A 297 17.50 -0.05 13.37
N SER A 298 16.41 0.58 13.85
CA SER A 298 15.54 1.40 13.01
C SER A 298 15.22 2.74 13.69
N TYR A 299 14.81 3.70 12.88
CA TYR A 299 14.30 4.98 13.36
C TYR A 299 12.79 5.05 13.17
N TRP A 300 12.08 5.38 14.25
CA TRP A 300 10.65 5.64 14.22
C TRP A 300 10.34 7.03 14.79
N GLU A 301 9.68 7.86 14.01
CA GLU A 301 9.17 9.16 14.42
C GLU A 301 7.66 9.19 14.23
N GLY A 302 6.91 9.20 15.36
CA GLY A 302 5.47 9.16 15.37
C GLY A 302 4.91 8.83 16.76
N ASN A 303 3.60 8.79 16.85
CA ASN A 303 2.88 8.44 18.07
C ASN A 303 2.31 7.02 17.95
N ALA A 304 2.06 6.41 19.10
CA ALA A 304 1.36 5.14 19.20
C ALA A 304 0.16 5.31 20.13
N TYR A 305 -1.03 4.90 19.68
CA TYR A 305 -2.23 5.03 20.46
C TYR A 305 -3.30 4.00 20.09
N THR A 306 -4.18 3.73 21.07
CA THR A 306 -5.35 2.88 20.91
C THR A 306 -6.61 3.71 21.03
N LEU A 307 -7.63 3.37 20.25
CA LEU A 307 -8.97 3.94 20.33
C LEU A 307 -10.00 2.83 20.41
N ASN A 308 -10.99 3.00 21.28
CA ASN A 308 -12.11 2.08 21.41
C ASN A 308 -13.41 2.85 21.30
N SER A 309 -14.35 2.37 20.52
CA SER A 309 -15.70 2.89 20.36
C SER A 309 -16.72 1.79 20.56
N GLY A 310 -17.57 1.94 21.59
CA GLY A 310 -18.57 0.94 21.99
C GLY A 310 -18.13 0.05 23.15
N ASP A 311 -19.11 -0.52 23.85
CA ASP A 311 -18.92 -1.21 25.14
C ASP A 311 -18.15 -2.55 25.03
N LYS A 312 -18.04 -3.10 23.84
CA LYS A 312 -17.38 -4.39 23.59
C LYS A 312 -16.17 -4.26 22.64
N ALA A 313 -15.65 -3.05 22.51
CA ALA A 313 -14.45 -2.77 21.74
C ALA A 313 -13.20 -2.85 22.64
N GLY A 314 -12.15 -3.53 22.16
CA GLY A 314 -10.86 -3.61 22.85
C GLY A 314 -9.71 -3.45 21.87
N SER A 315 -8.73 -2.61 22.19
CA SER A 315 -7.52 -2.44 21.39
C SER A 315 -6.29 -2.55 22.25
N ASP A 316 -5.35 -3.40 21.82
CA ASP A 316 -4.04 -3.58 22.45
C ASP A 316 -2.93 -3.16 21.49
N LEU A 317 -1.90 -2.51 22.02
CA LEU A 317 -0.73 -2.08 21.26
C LEU A 317 0.53 -2.34 22.07
N ASP A 318 1.26 -3.39 21.69
CA ASP A 318 2.54 -3.77 22.28
C ASP A 318 3.70 -3.31 21.40
N ILE A 319 4.67 -2.59 21.98
CA ILE A 319 5.84 -2.07 21.27
C ILE A 319 7.11 -2.56 21.94
N ASN A 320 7.97 -3.19 21.15
CA ASN A 320 9.29 -3.63 21.57
C ASN A 320 10.38 -2.97 20.71
N LEU A 321 11.28 -2.24 21.35
CA LEU A 321 12.43 -1.60 20.71
C LEU A 321 13.70 -2.35 21.10
N SER A 322 14.50 -2.74 20.12
CA SER A 322 15.76 -3.46 20.33
C SER A 322 16.89 -2.93 19.46
N ASP A 323 18.11 -3.37 19.73
CA ASP A 323 19.29 -3.19 18.90
C ASP A 323 19.54 -1.74 18.46
N SER A 324 19.55 -0.82 19.42
CA SER A 324 19.79 0.63 19.17
C SER A 324 18.74 1.33 18.33
N SER A 325 17.52 0.85 18.34
CA SER A 325 16.39 1.54 17.72
C SER A 325 16.07 2.86 18.42
N VAL A 326 15.60 3.83 17.65
CA VAL A 326 15.24 5.16 18.15
C VAL A 326 13.77 5.41 17.89
N TRP A 327 13.03 5.73 18.94
CA TRP A 327 11.66 6.26 18.88
C TRP A 327 11.64 7.72 19.34
N LYS A 328 11.00 8.59 18.56
CA LYS A 328 10.91 10.02 18.83
C LYS A 328 9.47 10.51 18.74
#